data_4fb4da61e415ff4461a943396f02f957
#
_entry.id   4fb4da61e415ff4461a943396f02f957
#
_cell.length_a   1.000
_cell.length_b   1.000
_cell.length_c   1.000
_cell.angle_alpha   90.00
_cell.angle_beta   90.00
_cell.angle_gamma   90.00
#
_symmetry.space_group_name_H-M   'P 1'
#
loop_
_entity.id
_entity.type
_entity.pdbx_description
1 polymer ?
#
loop_
_entity_poly.entity_id
_entity_poly.type
_entity_poly.pdbx_seq_one_letter_code
_entity_poly.pdbx_strand_id
1 'polypeptide(L)'
;MKNLTFLLIAFTLMSCGNQSAKQSKQKEDSETETTTGYEVEKLAGDFRFTEGPAVDARGNVYFTDIPNHLILIWTVDDKLDTFRVNSGRANGLYFDKDENLLACEGEKGRITATSPDGNYRPIATEYNGKRFNQPNDLWPDPKGGVYFTDPKYGGHDDDLFQDGMHVYYISPDHSSVIRVCDDLEKPNGILGTPDGKTLYVTDAQAGKTYKYDIQQDGSLTNKTLFVDIGCDGMTIDKEGNIYMTTSGKQAVDIFSPSGELLESIEVPEKPSNVCFGGKDRDQLYITARTSIYRVELDTEGVD
;
A
#
# COMPACT_ATOMS: atom_id res chain seq x y z
N MET A 1 -22.92 -71.66 -27.37
CA MET A 1 -21.90 -72.60 -26.89
C MET A 1 -21.31 -71.98 -25.68
N LYS A 2 -21.75 -72.47 -24.49
CA LYS A 2 -21.01 -73.27 -23.50
C LYS A 2 -19.78 -72.52 -22.96
N ASN A 3 -19.55 -72.29 -21.68
CA ASN A 3 -19.84 -72.93 -20.39
C ASN A 3 -19.62 -71.85 -19.31
N LEU A 4 -20.35 -71.56 -18.38
CA LEU A 4 -20.80 -72.09 -17.09
C LEU A 4 -19.74 -72.88 -16.32
N THR A 5 -19.22 -72.34 -15.22
CA THR A 5 -18.79 -73.15 -14.07
C THR A 5 -19.01 -72.38 -12.78
N PHE A 6 -19.72 -73.06 -11.92
CA PHE A 6 -20.10 -72.77 -10.50
C PHE A 6 -18.95 -73.10 -9.56
N LEU A 7 -19.02 -72.59 -8.37
CA LEU A 7 -18.78 -73.26 -7.05
C LEU A 7 -18.03 -72.29 -6.10
N LEU A 8 -18.21 -72.21 -4.81
CA LEU A 8 -19.13 -72.70 -3.80
C LEU A 8 -18.92 -71.88 -2.52
N ILE A 9 -19.90 -71.84 -1.75
CA ILE A 9 -20.15 -71.23 -0.45
C ILE A 9 -19.17 -71.74 0.63
N ALA A 10 -18.79 -70.88 1.59
CA ALA A 10 -18.58 -71.31 2.97
C ALA A 10 -18.98 -70.16 3.93
N PHE A 11 -20.03 -70.46 4.69
CA PHE A 11 -20.51 -69.73 5.89
C PHE A 11 -19.61 -70.11 7.06
N THR A 12 -19.21 -69.13 7.85
CA THR A 12 -18.97 -69.34 9.28
C THR A 12 -19.47 -68.15 10.10
N LEU A 13 -20.34 -68.47 11.04
CA LEU A 13 -20.97 -67.60 12.03
C LEU A 13 -20.11 -67.45 13.29
N MET A 14 -20.44 -66.39 14.02
CA MET A 14 -20.15 -66.09 15.44
C MET A 14 -18.89 -65.31 15.74
N SER A 15 -18.94 -64.15 16.41
CA SER A 15 -19.42 -63.95 17.78
C SER A 15 -19.57 -62.48 18.12
N CYS A 16 -20.56 -62.16 18.94
CA CYS A 16 -20.78 -60.82 19.55
C CYS A 16 -19.61 -60.39 20.43
N GLY A 17 -19.19 -59.13 20.27
CA GLY A 17 -18.32 -58.44 21.20
C GLY A 17 -18.65 -56.97 21.19
N ASN A 18 -19.37 -56.52 22.20
CA ASN A 18 -19.78 -55.15 22.45
C ASN A 18 -18.54 -54.33 22.89
N GLN A 19 -18.06 -53.40 22.10
CA GLN A 19 -17.09 -52.40 22.55
C GLN A 19 -17.54 -51.02 22.14
N SER A 20 -17.72 -50.18 23.15
CA SER A 20 -18.03 -48.78 23.13
C SER A 20 -17.11 -48.00 22.19
N ALA A 21 -17.66 -47.37 21.15
CA ALA A 21 -16.97 -46.39 20.35
C ALA A 21 -16.76 -45.11 21.16
N LYS A 22 -15.55 -44.89 21.63
CA LYS A 22 -15.07 -43.54 21.99
C LYS A 22 -14.87 -42.74 20.71
N GLN A 23 -15.76 -41.79 20.46
CA GLN A 23 -15.52 -40.73 19.52
C GLN A 23 -14.34 -39.87 20.03
N SER A 24 -13.17 -40.05 19.46
CA SER A 24 -12.10 -39.07 19.54
C SER A 24 -12.46 -37.90 18.63
N LYS A 25 -12.84 -36.75 19.22
CA LYS A 25 -12.81 -35.46 18.53
C LYS A 25 -11.36 -35.23 18.12
N GLN A 26 -11.08 -35.34 16.83
CA GLN A 26 -9.90 -34.69 16.23
C GLN A 26 -10.13 -33.18 16.35
N LYS A 27 -9.33 -32.56 17.21
CA LYS A 27 -9.10 -31.15 17.24
C LYS A 27 -8.24 -30.89 15.99
N GLU A 28 -8.77 -30.20 15.00
CA GLU A 28 -7.96 -29.57 13.97
C GLU A 28 -7.07 -28.55 14.69
N ASP A 29 -5.83 -28.91 14.91
CA ASP A 29 -4.78 -27.98 15.26
C ASP A 29 -4.53 -27.15 14.00
N SER A 30 -5.03 -25.92 13.98
CA SER A 30 -4.55 -24.91 13.04
C SER A 30 -3.09 -24.66 13.41
N GLU A 31 -2.18 -25.20 12.61
CA GLU A 31 -0.77 -24.82 12.65
C GLU A 31 -0.69 -23.35 12.22
N THR A 32 -0.63 -22.47 13.19
CA THR A 32 -0.14 -21.11 13.02
C THR A 32 1.39 -21.24 12.91
N GLU A 33 1.92 -21.31 11.70
CA GLU A 33 3.35 -21.07 11.48
C GLU A 33 3.65 -19.61 11.84
N THR A 34 4.13 -19.38 13.03
CA THR A 34 4.73 -18.10 13.46
C THR A 34 6.15 -18.05 12.92
N THR A 35 6.38 -17.40 11.79
CA THR A 35 7.70 -17.24 11.17
C THR A 35 8.36 -15.88 11.42
N THR A 36 7.64 -14.91 12.00
CA THR A 36 8.20 -13.63 12.49
C THR A 36 7.46 -13.24 13.76
N GLY A 37 8.12 -12.53 14.67
CA GLY A 37 7.56 -12.19 15.99
C GLY A 37 6.37 -11.23 15.99
N TYR A 38 5.82 -10.88 14.82
CA TYR A 38 4.71 -9.94 14.64
C TYR A 38 3.36 -10.66 14.49
N GLU A 39 2.34 -10.19 15.22
CA GLU A 39 0.96 -10.61 15.01
C GLU A 39 0.32 -9.68 13.96
N VAL A 40 -0.01 -10.23 12.78
CA VAL A 40 -0.62 -9.52 11.67
C VAL A 40 -2.12 -9.76 11.69
N GLU A 41 -2.87 -8.76 12.15
CA GLU A 41 -4.33 -8.81 12.26
C GLU A 41 -5.00 -8.40 10.94
N LYS A 42 -5.92 -9.23 10.43
CA LYS A 42 -6.78 -8.84 9.31
C LYS A 42 -7.97 -8.04 9.82
N LEU A 43 -8.06 -6.76 9.43
CA LEU A 43 -9.12 -5.85 9.87
C LEU A 43 -10.38 -5.99 9.01
N ALA A 44 -10.22 -6.01 7.69
CA ALA A 44 -11.32 -6.16 6.73
C ALA A 44 -10.83 -6.77 5.41
N GLY A 45 -11.77 -7.25 4.59
CA GLY A 45 -11.48 -7.86 3.30
C GLY A 45 -12.63 -7.74 2.31
N ASP A 46 -12.59 -8.58 1.25
CA ASP A 46 -13.56 -8.60 0.16
C ASP A 46 -13.54 -7.33 -0.72
N PHE A 47 -12.45 -6.54 -0.65
CA PHE A 47 -12.18 -5.45 -1.57
C PHE A 47 -11.67 -5.98 -2.92
N ARG A 48 -11.60 -5.11 -3.93
CA ARG A 48 -11.06 -5.52 -5.23
C ARG A 48 -9.57 -5.26 -5.35
N PHE A 49 -9.09 -4.10 -4.90
CA PHE A 49 -7.66 -3.79 -4.80
C PHE A 49 -7.48 -2.58 -3.90
N THR A 50 -6.96 -2.82 -2.69
CA THR A 50 -6.71 -1.78 -1.69
C THR A 50 -5.37 -1.12 -1.89
N GLU A 51 -5.31 0.20 -1.66
CA GLU A 51 -4.13 1.04 -1.87
C GLU A 51 -4.13 2.28 -0.98
N GLY A 52 -3.03 3.02 -1.06
CA GLY A 52 -2.80 4.39 -0.64
C GLY A 52 -3.32 4.75 0.74
N PRO A 53 -2.91 4.05 1.81
CA PRO A 53 -3.37 4.37 3.16
C PRO A 53 -2.77 5.69 3.62
N ALA A 54 -3.58 6.50 4.31
CA ALA A 54 -3.19 7.77 4.92
C ALA A 54 -3.91 7.97 6.25
N VAL A 55 -3.27 8.62 7.19
CA VAL A 55 -3.77 8.77 8.55
C VAL A 55 -4.15 10.21 8.85
N ASP A 56 -5.33 10.45 9.45
CA ASP A 56 -5.74 11.78 9.93
C ASP A 56 -5.15 12.10 11.33
N ALA A 57 -5.26 13.35 11.79
CA ALA A 57 -4.76 13.77 13.11
C ALA A 57 -5.35 12.99 14.29
N ARG A 58 -6.45 12.26 14.11
CA ARG A 58 -7.09 11.45 15.15
C ARG A 58 -6.61 10.00 15.18
N GLY A 59 -5.82 9.58 14.17
CA GLY A 59 -5.33 8.22 14.01
C GLY A 59 -6.21 7.32 13.13
N ASN A 60 -7.29 7.87 12.54
CA ASN A 60 -8.08 7.08 11.60
C ASN A 60 -7.32 6.91 10.28
N VAL A 61 -7.41 5.72 9.69
CA VAL A 61 -6.72 5.40 8.44
C VAL A 61 -7.69 5.39 7.28
N TYR A 62 -7.42 6.23 6.30
CA TYR A 62 -8.13 6.27 5.02
C TYR A 62 -7.37 5.41 4.03
N PHE A 63 -8.08 4.71 3.16
CA PHE A 63 -7.47 3.91 2.11
C PHE A 63 -8.39 3.79 0.90
N THR A 64 -7.86 3.39 -0.24
CA THR A 64 -8.63 3.28 -1.47
C THR A 64 -8.96 1.83 -1.82
N ASP A 65 -10.12 1.62 -2.44
CA ASP A 65 -10.42 0.44 -3.25
C ASP A 65 -10.56 0.92 -4.70
N ILE A 66 -9.43 0.89 -5.41
CA ILE A 66 -9.27 1.55 -6.72
C ILE A 66 -10.32 1.09 -7.74
N PRO A 67 -10.53 -0.24 -7.97
CA PRO A 67 -11.48 -0.69 -9.00
C PRO A 67 -12.94 -0.40 -8.66
N ASN A 68 -13.26 -0.24 -7.37
CA ASN A 68 -14.59 0.11 -6.89
C ASN A 68 -14.82 1.62 -6.77
N HIS A 69 -13.80 2.44 -7.09
CA HIS A 69 -13.86 3.91 -7.00
C HIS A 69 -14.24 4.41 -5.61
N LEU A 70 -13.70 3.77 -4.55
CA LEU A 70 -13.98 4.12 -3.17
C LEU A 70 -12.76 4.72 -2.48
N ILE A 71 -13.00 5.65 -1.57
CA ILE A 71 -12.12 5.95 -0.44
C ILE A 71 -12.85 5.51 0.81
N LEU A 72 -12.23 4.67 1.59
CA LEU A 72 -12.73 4.06 2.81
C LEU A 72 -12.00 4.64 4.02
N ILE A 73 -12.56 4.49 5.21
CA ILE A 73 -11.96 4.90 6.47
C ILE A 73 -12.06 3.75 7.47
N TRP A 74 -10.93 3.39 8.09
CA TRP A 74 -10.88 2.58 9.30
C TRP A 74 -10.65 3.48 10.50
N THR A 75 -11.63 3.55 11.38
CA THR A 75 -11.58 4.46 12.53
C THR A 75 -10.81 3.86 13.71
N VAL A 76 -10.30 4.72 14.60
CA VAL A 76 -9.69 4.30 15.87
C VAL A 76 -10.62 3.54 16.84
N ASP A 77 -11.91 3.45 16.51
CA ASP A 77 -12.90 2.64 17.22
C ASP A 77 -13.19 1.30 16.50
N ASP A 78 -12.27 0.87 15.62
CA ASP A 78 -12.33 -0.37 14.82
C ASP A 78 -13.61 -0.49 13.96
N LYS A 79 -13.95 0.60 13.26
CA LYS A 79 -15.10 0.62 12.35
C LYS A 79 -14.67 0.97 10.94
N LEU A 80 -15.15 0.17 10.00
CA LEU A 80 -15.04 0.46 8.58
C LEU A 80 -16.23 1.32 8.14
N ASP A 81 -15.95 2.43 7.42
CA ASP A 81 -16.98 3.25 6.78
C ASP A 81 -16.51 3.70 5.39
N THR A 82 -17.41 4.28 4.61
CA THR A 82 -17.11 4.85 3.30
C THR A 82 -16.97 6.37 3.42
N PHE A 83 -15.77 6.88 3.16
CA PHE A 83 -15.53 8.32 3.14
C PHE A 83 -16.01 8.96 1.82
N ARG A 84 -15.68 8.35 0.66
CA ARG A 84 -16.03 8.91 -0.66
C ARG A 84 -16.32 7.81 -1.69
N VAL A 85 -17.40 7.99 -2.44
CA VAL A 85 -17.73 7.22 -3.65
C VAL A 85 -17.34 8.01 -4.89
N ASN A 86 -17.21 7.32 -6.03
CA ASN A 86 -16.79 7.93 -7.30
C ASN A 86 -15.46 8.68 -7.19
N SER A 87 -14.49 8.06 -6.54
CA SER A 87 -13.18 8.64 -6.24
C SER A 87 -12.31 8.92 -7.47
N GLY A 88 -12.76 8.58 -8.69
CA GLY A 88 -11.95 8.75 -9.91
C GLY A 88 -10.78 7.76 -9.98
N ARG A 89 -10.96 6.54 -9.43
CA ARG A 89 -9.91 5.54 -9.24
C ARG A 89 -8.74 6.13 -8.44
N ALA A 90 -9.08 6.78 -7.31
CA ALA A 90 -8.06 7.27 -6.42
C ALA A 90 -7.14 6.12 -5.98
N ASN A 91 -5.84 6.39 -5.94
CA ASN A 91 -4.79 5.49 -5.54
C ASN A 91 -4.14 6.01 -4.25
N GLY A 92 -2.95 6.60 -4.29
CA GLY A 92 -2.28 7.17 -3.13
C GLY A 92 -3.08 8.30 -2.49
N LEU A 93 -3.11 8.30 -1.16
CA LEU A 93 -3.68 9.33 -0.31
C LEU A 93 -2.61 9.88 0.63
N TYR A 94 -2.76 11.11 1.07
CA TYR A 94 -2.00 11.69 2.17
C TYR A 94 -2.76 12.86 2.79
N PHE A 95 -2.57 13.13 4.06
CA PHE A 95 -3.06 14.37 4.68
C PHE A 95 -1.97 15.44 4.64
N ASP A 96 -2.32 16.64 4.19
CA ASP A 96 -1.41 17.78 4.29
C ASP A 96 -1.45 18.40 5.70
N LYS A 97 -0.56 19.38 5.97
CA LYS A 97 -0.48 20.07 7.27
C LYS A 97 -1.75 20.83 7.68
N ASP A 98 -2.66 21.08 6.75
CA ASP A 98 -3.94 21.76 6.96
C ASP A 98 -5.11 20.75 7.03
N GLU A 99 -4.80 19.46 7.23
CA GLU A 99 -5.75 18.33 7.31
C GLU A 99 -6.60 18.15 6.03
N ASN A 100 -6.12 18.62 4.88
CA ASN A 100 -6.78 18.27 3.63
C ASN A 100 -6.35 16.86 3.22
N LEU A 101 -7.32 16.02 2.87
CA LEU A 101 -7.02 14.72 2.23
C LEU A 101 -6.65 14.94 0.77
N LEU A 102 -5.39 14.74 0.45
CA LEU A 102 -4.87 14.71 -0.91
C LEU A 102 -5.10 13.34 -1.55
N ALA A 103 -5.36 13.29 -2.85
CA ALA A 103 -5.59 12.04 -3.56
C ALA A 103 -5.06 12.08 -5.00
N CYS A 104 -4.39 11.01 -5.40
CA CYS A 104 -4.00 10.72 -6.77
C CYS A 104 -5.20 10.11 -7.52
N GLU A 105 -5.90 10.87 -8.37
CA GLU A 105 -7.03 10.36 -9.16
C GLU A 105 -6.59 9.87 -10.54
N GLY A 106 -6.18 8.60 -10.62
CA GLY A 106 -5.58 8.01 -11.81
C GLY A 106 -6.47 8.02 -13.05
N GLU A 107 -7.79 7.78 -12.91
CA GLU A 107 -8.72 7.81 -14.04
C GLU A 107 -8.80 9.20 -14.70
N LYS A 108 -8.74 10.25 -13.88
CA LYS A 108 -8.84 11.64 -14.36
C LYS A 108 -7.49 12.31 -14.61
N GLY A 109 -6.38 11.66 -14.21
CA GLY A 109 -5.03 12.17 -14.35
C GLY A 109 -4.87 13.49 -13.61
N ARG A 110 -5.11 13.51 -12.30
CA ARG A 110 -5.04 14.74 -11.50
C ARG A 110 -4.78 14.46 -10.03
N ILE A 111 -4.31 15.47 -9.33
CA ILE A 111 -4.21 15.50 -7.87
C ILE A 111 -5.35 16.39 -7.34
N THR A 112 -5.99 15.92 -6.27
CA THR A 112 -7.12 16.63 -5.63
C THR A 112 -6.89 16.82 -4.14
N ALA A 113 -7.53 17.81 -3.55
CA ALA A 113 -7.59 18.04 -2.12
C ALA A 113 -9.04 18.09 -1.67
N THR A 114 -9.33 17.43 -0.54
CA THR A 114 -10.62 17.51 0.16
C THR A 114 -10.36 18.07 1.55
N SER A 115 -10.86 19.26 1.84
CA SER A 115 -10.68 19.90 3.13
C SER A 115 -11.57 19.28 4.22
N PRO A 116 -11.30 19.51 5.52
CA PRO A 116 -12.07 18.95 6.63
C PRO A 116 -13.57 19.31 6.61
N ASP A 117 -13.93 20.42 5.99
CA ASP A 117 -15.34 20.84 5.77
C ASP A 117 -15.98 20.21 4.51
N GLY A 118 -15.24 19.30 3.81
CA GLY A 118 -15.72 18.56 2.66
C GLY A 118 -15.59 19.27 1.31
N ASN A 119 -14.94 20.45 1.26
CA ASN A 119 -14.69 21.14 -0.02
C ASN A 119 -13.66 20.34 -0.83
N TYR A 120 -14.10 19.86 -1.98
CA TYR A 120 -13.30 19.08 -2.92
C TYR A 120 -12.89 19.93 -4.10
N ARG A 121 -11.58 19.93 -4.42
CA ARG A 121 -11.02 20.66 -5.55
C ARG A 121 -9.80 19.96 -6.16
N PRO A 122 -9.57 20.06 -7.48
CA PRO A 122 -8.28 19.69 -8.04
C PRO A 122 -7.22 20.74 -7.65
N ILE A 123 -5.99 20.26 -7.42
CA ILE A 123 -4.81 21.12 -7.15
C ILE A 123 -3.76 21.03 -8.28
N ALA A 124 -3.79 19.94 -9.07
CA ALA A 124 -3.03 19.82 -10.32
C ALA A 124 -3.78 18.93 -11.31
N THR A 125 -3.91 19.34 -12.56
CA THR A 125 -4.67 18.62 -13.60
C THR A 125 -3.84 18.34 -14.85
N GLU A 126 -2.72 19.05 -15.04
CA GLU A 126 -1.91 18.98 -16.25
C GLU A 126 -0.48 19.45 -16.00
N TYR A 127 0.40 19.07 -16.92
CA TYR A 127 1.73 19.62 -17.06
C TYR A 127 1.98 19.94 -18.55
N ASN A 128 2.41 21.18 -18.82
CA ASN A 128 2.64 21.69 -20.19
C ASN A 128 1.44 21.50 -21.14
N GLY A 129 0.20 21.72 -20.64
CA GLY A 129 -1.04 21.60 -21.42
C GLY A 129 -1.48 20.17 -21.72
N LYS A 130 -0.88 19.17 -21.09
CA LYS A 130 -1.26 17.76 -21.18
C LYS A 130 -1.64 17.22 -19.82
N ARG A 131 -2.73 16.46 -19.74
CA ARG A 131 -3.10 15.76 -18.50
C ARG A 131 -2.02 14.79 -18.05
N PHE A 132 -1.98 14.49 -16.76
CA PHE A 132 -1.13 13.43 -16.23
C PHE A 132 -1.59 12.04 -16.70
N ASN A 133 -0.67 11.07 -16.68
CA ASN A 133 -0.95 9.67 -17.05
C ASN A 133 -1.94 9.04 -16.07
N GLN A 134 -1.42 8.54 -14.95
CA GLN A 134 -2.20 7.95 -13.87
C GLN A 134 -1.49 8.24 -12.54
N PRO A 135 -1.62 9.47 -11.98
CA PRO A 135 -1.01 9.77 -10.69
C PRO A 135 -1.25 8.64 -9.71
N ASN A 136 -0.15 8.16 -9.09
CA ASN A 136 -0.16 6.92 -8.33
C ASN A 136 -0.01 7.16 -6.83
N ASP A 137 1.11 7.74 -6.41
CA ASP A 137 1.38 8.01 -5.00
C ASP A 137 1.90 9.44 -4.81
N LEU A 138 1.81 9.98 -3.58
CA LEU A 138 2.14 11.37 -3.29
C LEU A 138 2.64 11.58 -1.87
N TRP A 139 3.46 12.62 -1.70
CA TRP A 139 3.94 13.08 -0.40
C TRP A 139 3.94 14.61 -0.33
N PRO A 140 3.21 15.24 0.62
CA PRO A 140 3.26 16.68 0.86
C PRO A 140 4.51 17.06 1.66
N ASP A 141 5.25 18.05 1.21
CA ASP A 141 6.40 18.56 1.95
C ASP A 141 5.97 19.50 3.10
N PRO A 142 6.84 19.73 4.12
CA PRO A 142 6.51 20.60 5.24
C PRO A 142 6.22 22.06 4.86
N LYS A 143 6.57 22.48 3.64
CA LYS A 143 6.29 23.84 3.11
C LYS A 143 4.90 23.92 2.50
N GLY A 144 4.25 22.80 2.24
CA GLY A 144 2.92 22.66 1.65
C GLY A 144 2.94 22.41 0.15
N GLY A 145 4.10 22.13 -0.45
CA GLY A 145 4.19 21.59 -1.80
C GLY A 145 3.90 20.09 -1.82
N VAL A 146 3.67 19.49 -2.99
CA VAL A 146 3.30 18.08 -3.10
C VAL A 146 4.12 17.40 -4.19
N TYR A 147 4.88 16.40 -3.82
CA TYR A 147 5.52 15.48 -4.77
C TYR A 147 4.54 14.37 -5.11
N PHE A 148 4.53 13.93 -6.37
CA PHE A 148 3.74 12.79 -6.80
C PHE A 148 4.36 12.06 -7.98
N THR A 149 4.08 10.76 -8.07
CA THR A 149 4.48 9.90 -9.17
C THR A 149 3.37 9.78 -10.21
N ASP A 150 3.74 9.76 -11.50
CA ASP A 150 2.78 9.70 -12.61
C ASP A 150 3.12 8.56 -13.59
N PRO A 151 3.08 7.29 -13.12
CA PRO A 151 3.24 6.13 -13.99
C PRO A 151 1.99 5.88 -14.83
N LYS A 152 2.03 4.76 -15.57
CA LYS A 152 0.84 4.16 -16.19
C LYS A 152 0.82 2.67 -15.95
N TYR A 153 -0.31 2.17 -15.51
CA TYR A 153 -0.58 0.75 -15.32
C TYR A 153 -1.68 0.29 -16.28
N GLY A 154 -1.40 -0.81 -17.00
CA GLY A 154 -2.30 -1.36 -18.02
C GLY A 154 -2.35 -0.54 -19.33
N GLY A 155 -2.86 -1.16 -20.39
CA GLY A 155 -2.82 -0.59 -21.74
C GLY A 155 -1.45 -0.79 -22.41
N HIS A 156 -1.19 -0.04 -23.47
CA HIS A 156 0.10 -0.02 -24.16
C HIS A 156 0.96 1.17 -23.67
N ASP A 157 2.28 1.01 -23.65
CA ASP A 157 3.20 2.08 -23.23
C ASP A 157 3.14 3.31 -24.15
N ASP A 158 2.67 3.12 -25.40
CA ASP A 158 2.45 4.21 -26.36
C ASP A 158 1.22 5.09 -26.06
N ASP A 159 0.37 4.70 -25.09
CA ASP A 159 -0.85 5.45 -24.74
C ASP A 159 -0.61 6.48 -23.61
N LEU A 160 0.61 6.98 -23.43
CA LEU A 160 0.91 7.99 -22.43
C LEU A 160 0.34 9.36 -22.85
N PHE A 161 -0.16 10.12 -21.87
CA PHE A 161 -0.56 11.52 -22.07
C PHE A 161 0.65 12.46 -22.00
N GLN A 162 1.62 12.11 -21.15
CA GLN A 162 2.91 12.80 -21.06
C GLN A 162 3.95 12.12 -21.97
N ASP A 163 5.14 12.67 -22.06
CA ASP A 163 6.27 12.14 -22.85
C ASP A 163 7.07 11.02 -22.16
N GLY A 164 6.60 10.57 -21.01
CA GLY A 164 7.17 9.50 -20.18
C GLY A 164 6.39 9.34 -18.90
N MET A 165 6.93 8.51 -17.99
CA MET A 165 6.45 8.33 -16.63
C MET A 165 7.39 9.06 -15.68
N HIS A 166 6.89 10.07 -14.98
CA HIS A 166 7.72 11.04 -14.30
C HIS A 166 7.32 11.29 -12.85
N VAL A 167 8.18 12.00 -12.14
CA VAL A 167 7.87 12.57 -10.82
C VAL A 167 7.71 14.08 -10.96
N TYR A 168 6.67 14.61 -10.33
CA TYR A 168 6.34 16.01 -10.37
C TYR A 168 6.28 16.63 -8.97
N TYR A 169 6.42 17.93 -8.90
CA TYR A 169 6.23 18.74 -7.71
C TYR A 169 5.23 19.87 -7.98
N ILE A 170 4.22 19.98 -7.13
CA ILE A 170 3.25 21.08 -7.09
C ILE A 170 3.77 22.10 -6.10
N SER A 171 3.83 23.37 -6.48
CA SER A 171 4.26 24.47 -5.58
C SER A 171 3.30 24.62 -4.38
N PRO A 172 3.76 25.16 -3.22
CA PRO A 172 2.94 25.31 -2.02
C PRO A 172 1.66 26.13 -2.19
N ASP A 173 1.64 27.08 -3.13
CA ASP A 173 0.48 27.88 -3.50
C ASP A 173 -0.41 27.21 -4.58
N HIS A 174 -0.04 26.03 -5.03
CA HIS A 174 -0.67 25.24 -6.09
C HIS A 174 -0.75 25.98 -7.44
N SER A 175 0.09 27.00 -7.66
CA SER A 175 0.07 27.80 -8.89
C SER A 175 0.89 27.22 -10.02
N SER A 176 1.82 26.32 -9.72
CA SER A 176 2.72 25.72 -10.69
C SER A 176 3.03 24.25 -10.41
N VAL A 177 3.35 23.54 -11.47
CA VAL A 177 3.86 22.16 -11.42
C VAL A 177 5.19 22.12 -12.18
N ILE A 178 6.19 21.50 -11.59
CA ILE A 178 7.47 21.22 -12.24
C ILE A 178 7.71 19.71 -12.30
N ARG A 179 8.35 19.25 -13.37
CA ARG A 179 8.86 17.88 -13.46
C ARG A 179 10.21 17.85 -12.76
N VAL A 180 10.34 17.00 -11.74
CA VAL A 180 11.53 16.94 -10.88
C VAL A 180 12.38 15.69 -11.10
N CYS A 181 11.83 14.65 -11.76
CA CYS A 181 12.57 13.46 -12.15
C CYS A 181 11.95 12.87 -13.42
N ASP A 182 12.80 12.54 -14.42
CA ASP A 182 12.40 12.00 -15.72
C ASP A 182 13.29 10.85 -16.21
N ASP A 183 14.08 10.27 -15.31
CA ASP A 183 15.06 9.21 -15.58
C ASP A 183 14.74 7.90 -14.85
N LEU A 184 13.49 7.70 -14.44
CA LEU A 184 12.95 6.46 -13.92
C LEU A 184 12.09 5.76 -14.99
N GLU A 185 12.09 4.41 -14.97
CA GLU A 185 11.28 3.64 -15.93
C GLU A 185 9.79 3.64 -15.55
N LYS A 186 9.49 3.44 -14.25
CA LYS A 186 8.11 3.45 -13.73
C LYS A 186 8.10 3.87 -12.25
N PRO A 187 8.07 5.18 -11.97
CA PRO A 187 8.00 5.67 -10.59
C PRO A 187 6.69 5.22 -9.94
N ASN A 188 6.75 4.80 -8.67
CA ASN A 188 5.60 4.34 -7.89
C ASN A 188 5.64 4.95 -6.49
N GLY A 189 5.91 4.20 -5.42
CA GLY A 189 5.95 4.73 -4.06
C GLY A 189 6.88 5.92 -3.91
N ILE A 190 6.45 6.90 -3.12
CA ILE A 190 7.17 8.15 -2.87
C ILE A 190 7.01 8.54 -1.40
N LEU A 191 8.12 8.94 -0.77
CA LEU A 191 8.14 9.28 0.64
C LEU A 191 9.21 10.33 0.92
N GLY A 192 8.88 11.38 1.65
CA GLY A 192 9.87 12.34 2.13
C GLY A 192 10.17 12.18 3.60
N THR A 193 11.34 12.65 4.02
CA THR A 193 11.67 12.75 5.45
C THR A 193 10.92 13.91 6.10
N PRO A 194 10.54 13.83 7.40
CA PRO A 194 9.79 14.88 8.09
C PRO A 194 10.46 16.25 8.10
N ASP A 195 11.79 16.30 7.97
CA ASP A 195 12.55 17.54 7.88
C ASP A 195 12.55 18.17 6.48
N GLY A 196 11.91 17.50 5.50
CA GLY A 196 11.78 17.97 4.13
C GLY A 196 13.09 18.03 3.34
N LYS A 197 14.11 17.24 3.72
CA LYS A 197 15.41 17.27 3.06
C LYS A 197 15.68 16.13 2.09
N THR A 198 15.07 14.96 2.34
CA THR A 198 15.28 13.76 1.53
C THR A 198 13.96 13.27 0.97
N LEU A 199 13.94 12.89 -0.29
CA LEU A 199 12.82 12.22 -0.96
C LEU A 199 13.28 10.82 -1.41
N TYR A 200 12.51 9.81 -1.07
CA TYR A 200 12.66 8.45 -1.60
C TYR A 200 11.65 8.24 -2.71
N VAL A 201 12.08 7.65 -3.82
CA VAL A 201 11.20 7.28 -4.92
C VAL A 201 11.59 5.90 -5.42
N THR A 202 10.60 5.02 -5.52
CA THR A 202 10.81 3.70 -6.11
C THR A 202 10.66 3.75 -7.63
N ASP A 203 11.51 3.03 -8.34
CA ASP A 203 11.34 2.63 -9.73
C ASP A 203 10.87 1.18 -9.76
N ALA A 204 9.55 0.99 -9.85
CA ALA A 204 8.94 -0.32 -9.75
C ALA A 204 9.34 -1.26 -10.91
N GLN A 205 9.66 -0.72 -12.09
CA GLN A 205 10.09 -1.53 -13.24
C GLN A 205 11.57 -1.90 -13.17
N ALA A 206 12.42 -0.95 -12.77
CA ALA A 206 13.85 -1.22 -12.55
C ALA A 206 14.11 -2.04 -11.28
N GLY A 207 13.12 -2.19 -10.40
CA GLY A 207 13.26 -2.90 -9.12
C GLY A 207 14.22 -2.22 -8.15
N LYS A 208 14.21 -0.88 -8.10
CA LYS A 208 15.14 -0.07 -7.30
C LYS A 208 14.42 1.06 -6.58
N THR A 209 14.98 1.46 -5.44
CA THR A 209 14.55 2.66 -4.74
C THR A 209 15.70 3.64 -4.65
N TYR A 210 15.46 4.88 -5.05
CA TYR A 210 16.43 5.97 -5.03
C TYR A 210 16.09 6.98 -3.95
N LYS A 211 17.09 7.70 -3.47
CA LYS A 211 16.92 8.90 -2.63
C LYS A 211 17.54 10.11 -3.28
N TYR A 212 16.93 11.25 -3.01
CA TYR A 212 17.28 12.56 -3.57
C TYR A 212 17.36 13.61 -2.47
N ASP A 213 18.20 14.63 -2.66
CA ASP A 213 18.16 15.83 -1.84
C ASP A 213 17.10 16.79 -2.37
N ILE A 214 16.19 17.22 -1.51
CA ILE A 214 15.14 18.21 -1.80
C ILE A 214 15.75 19.62 -1.70
N GLN A 215 15.59 20.42 -2.76
CA GLN A 215 16.02 21.80 -2.80
C GLN A 215 14.92 22.76 -2.32
N GLN A 216 15.28 24.03 -2.10
CA GLN A 216 14.34 25.04 -1.58
C GLN A 216 13.17 25.31 -2.55
N ASP A 217 13.40 25.20 -3.84
CA ASP A 217 12.40 25.39 -4.90
C ASP A 217 11.60 24.12 -5.25
N GLY A 218 11.82 23.02 -4.52
CA GLY A 218 11.19 21.73 -4.76
C GLY A 218 11.90 20.85 -5.79
N SER A 219 12.95 21.34 -6.46
CA SER A 219 13.76 20.51 -7.35
C SER A 219 14.55 19.45 -6.59
N LEU A 220 14.94 18.38 -7.30
CA LEU A 220 15.68 17.25 -6.73
C LEU A 220 17.11 17.23 -7.25
N THR A 221 18.05 16.88 -6.37
CA THR A 221 19.47 16.73 -6.70
C THR A 221 20.06 15.47 -6.04
N ASN A 222 21.30 15.14 -6.38
CA ASN A 222 22.08 14.10 -5.71
C ASN A 222 21.37 12.73 -5.67
N LYS A 223 20.76 12.29 -6.82
CA LYS A 223 20.19 10.95 -6.97
C LYS A 223 21.19 9.89 -6.55
N THR A 224 20.87 9.08 -5.56
CA THR A 224 21.66 7.93 -5.12
C THR A 224 20.77 6.71 -4.93
N LEU A 225 21.31 5.53 -5.18
CA LEU A 225 20.62 4.29 -4.87
C LEU A 225 20.46 4.16 -3.35
N PHE A 226 19.24 3.98 -2.87
CA PHE A 226 18.96 3.67 -1.48
C PHE A 226 19.04 2.16 -1.25
N VAL A 227 18.23 1.38 -1.98
CA VAL A 227 18.26 -0.09 -1.98
C VAL A 227 18.02 -0.63 -3.39
N ASP A 228 18.60 -1.79 -3.71
CA ASP A 228 18.41 -2.49 -4.99
C ASP A 228 17.15 -3.37 -4.92
N ILE A 229 16.05 -2.74 -4.50
CA ILE A 229 14.73 -3.33 -4.33
C ILE A 229 13.70 -2.27 -4.69
N GLY A 230 12.66 -2.64 -5.47
CA GLY A 230 11.49 -1.82 -5.71
C GLY A 230 10.37 -2.16 -4.73
N CYS A 231 9.51 -1.19 -4.46
CA CYS A 231 8.29 -1.38 -3.67
C CYS A 231 7.09 -0.70 -4.33
N ASP A 232 5.92 -0.93 -3.80
CA ASP A 232 4.67 -0.24 -4.22
C ASP A 232 4.47 1.01 -3.34
N GLY A 233 4.47 0.85 -2.02
CA GLY A 233 4.35 1.94 -1.07
C GLY A 233 5.37 1.91 0.07
N MET A 234 5.51 3.05 0.76
CA MET A 234 6.48 3.26 1.86
C MET A 234 5.93 4.16 2.95
N THR A 235 6.40 3.93 4.18
CA THR A 235 6.25 4.88 5.31
C THR A 235 7.52 4.91 6.15
N ILE A 236 7.60 5.80 7.13
CA ILE A 236 8.81 6.06 7.94
C ILE A 236 8.44 6.19 9.42
N ASP A 237 9.27 5.63 10.30
CA ASP A 237 9.16 5.81 11.74
C ASP A 237 9.99 7.01 12.25
N LYS A 238 9.87 7.30 13.55
CA LYS A 238 10.58 8.43 14.18
C LYS A 238 12.09 8.21 14.31
N GLU A 239 12.58 6.99 14.18
CA GLU A 239 14.00 6.64 14.09
C GLU A 239 14.54 6.83 12.67
N GLY A 240 13.65 7.06 11.68
CA GLY A 240 13.98 7.22 10.27
C GLY A 240 14.07 5.89 9.51
N ASN A 241 13.62 4.79 10.09
CA ASN A 241 13.56 3.51 9.37
C ASN A 241 12.42 3.53 8.34
N ILE A 242 12.70 2.99 7.17
CA ILE A 242 11.78 2.98 6.03
C ILE A 242 11.11 1.61 5.93
N TYR A 243 9.79 1.60 6.00
CA TYR A 243 8.94 0.42 5.83
C TYR A 243 8.50 0.34 4.37
N MET A 244 8.83 -0.74 3.68
CA MET A 244 8.61 -0.89 2.23
C MET A 244 7.79 -2.12 1.92
N THR A 245 6.74 -1.99 1.12
CA THR A 245 5.98 -3.13 0.58
C THR A 245 6.77 -3.79 -0.56
N THR A 246 7.67 -4.70 -0.19
CA THR A 246 8.71 -5.19 -1.09
C THR A 246 8.13 -5.96 -2.28
N SER A 247 8.54 -5.56 -3.49
CA SER A 247 8.15 -6.21 -4.73
C SER A 247 8.61 -7.68 -4.76
N GLY A 248 7.67 -8.57 -5.11
CA GLY A 248 7.96 -10.01 -5.24
C GLY A 248 7.85 -10.81 -3.95
N LYS A 249 7.63 -10.17 -2.80
CA LYS A 249 7.39 -10.82 -1.51
C LYS A 249 5.97 -10.55 -1.00
N GLN A 250 5.52 -11.36 -0.04
CA GLN A 250 4.34 -11.08 0.80
C GLN A 250 4.83 -10.53 2.14
N ALA A 251 5.57 -9.41 2.10
CA ALA A 251 6.17 -8.83 3.29
C ALA A 251 6.31 -7.31 3.18
N VAL A 252 6.36 -6.67 4.35
CA VAL A 252 6.87 -5.31 4.54
C VAL A 252 8.27 -5.44 5.11
N ASP A 253 9.26 -4.99 4.35
CA ASP A 253 10.67 -4.97 4.78
C ASP A 253 10.99 -3.63 5.44
N ILE A 254 11.72 -3.65 6.56
CA ILE A 254 12.12 -2.48 7.34
C ILE A 254 13.61 -2.23 7.09
N PHE A 255 13.92 -1.06 6.56
CA PHE A 255 15.31 -0.65 6.28
C PHE A 255 15.73 0.51 7.17
N SER A 256 16.98 0.46 7.64
CA SER A 256 17.60 1.62 8.30
C SER A 256 17.74 2.80 7.32
N PRO A 257 17.99 4.04 7.80
CA PRO A 257 18.26 5.19 6.95
C PRO A 257 19.49 4.99 6.02
N SER A 258 20.36 4.04 6.34
CA SER A 258 21.50 3.68 5.48
C SER A 258 21.19 2.63 4.41
N GLY A 259 19.99 2.03 4.43
CA GLY A 259 19.55 0.99 3.50
C GLY A 259 19.91 -0.43 3.94
N GLU A 260 20.24 -0.65 5.21
CA GLU A 260 20.42 -1.99 5.79
C GLU A 260 19.05 -2.59 6.12
N LEU A 261 18.78 -3.82 5.67
CA LEU A 261 17.57 -4.55 6.05
C LEU A 261 17.65 -4.93 7.53
N LEU A 262 16.71 -4.43 8.32
CA LEU A 262 16.62 -4.69 9.76
C LEU A 262 15.71 -5.89 10.04
N GLU A 263 14.48 -5.86 9.49
CA GLU A 263 13.45 -6.85 9.74
C GLU A 263 12.51 -6.99 8.54
N SER A 264 11.69 -8.06 8.55
CA SER A 264 10.61 -8.28 7.57
C SER A 264 9.35 -8.72 8.31
N ILE A 265 8.22 -8.09 7.99
CA ILE A 265 6.88 -8.44 8.50
C ILE A 265 6.18 -9.22 7.41
N GLU A 266 5.95 -10.52 7.60
CA GLU A 266 5.20 -11.34 6.65
C GLU A 266 3.72 -11.00 6.69
N VAL A 267 3.09 -10.82 5.52
CA VAL A 267 1.68 -10.47 5.37
C VAL A 267 0.95 -11.58 4.62
N PRO A 268 -0.27 -11.99 5.04
CA PRO A 268 -1.00 -13.09 4.39
C PRO A 268 -1.32 -12.86 2.90
N GLU A 269 -1.42 -11.61 2.47
CA GLU A 269 -1.59 -11.21 1.07
C GLU A 269 -0.42 -10.31 0.63
N LYS A 270 -0.15 -10.22 -0.68
CA LYS A 270 0.88 -9.32 -1.20
C LYS A 270 0.54 -7.87 -0.84
N PRO A 271 1.34 -7.18 -0.02
CA PRO A 271 1.08 -5.80 0.34
C PRO A 271 1.23 -4.87 -0.87
N SER A 272 0.43 -3.82 -0.90
CA SER A 272 0.48 -2.74 -1.87
C SER A 272 1.02 -1.44 -1.25
N ASN A 273 0.51 -1.04 -0.07
CA ASN A 273 0.99 0.18 0.55
C ASN A 273 0.88 0.11 2.09
N VAL A 274 1.50 1.05 2.79
CA VAL A 274 1.59 1.09 4.26
C VAL A 274 1.53 2.52 4.78
N CYS A 275 0.93 2.71 5.97
CA CYS A 275 1.08 3.92 6.79
C CYS A 275 1.05 3.56 8.27
N PHE A 276 1.63 4.42 9.10
CA PHE A 276 1.37 4.37 10.53
C PHE A 276 -0.01 4.96 10.82
N GLY A 277 -0.66 4.50 11.90
CA GLY A 277 -1.97 4.95 12.33
C GLY A 277 -2.24 4.59 13.78
N GLY A 278 -3.53 4.65 14.19
CA GLY A 278 -3.89 4.52 15.59
C GLY A 278 -3.66 5.82 16.36
N LYS A 279 -4.16 5.86 17.61
CA LYS A 279 -4.11 7.07 18.46
C LYS A 279 -2.70 7.51 18.80
N ASP A 280 -1.81 6.53 18.99
CA ASP A 280 -0.42 6.73 19.42
C ASP A 280 0.57 6.59 18.25
N ARG A 281 0.09 6.36 17.00
CA ARG A 281 0.91 6.18 15.79
C ARG A 281 1.86 4.97 15.85
N ASP A 282 1.57 3.99 16.67
CA ASP A 282 2.37 2.77 16.89
C ASP A 282 1.80 1.55 16.16
N GLN A 283 0.77 1.74 15.35
CA GLN A 283 0.13 0.70 14.55
C GLN A 283 0.47 0.87 13.07
N LEU A 284 1.07 -0.13 12.46
CA LEU A 284 1.29 -0.17 11.02
C LEU A 284 0.06 -0.74 10.32
N TYR A 285 -0.58 0.05 9.49
CA TYR A 285 -1.67 -0.37 8.62
C TYR A 285 -1.12 -0.74 7.24
N ILE A 286 -1.57 -1.88 6.73
CA ILE A 286 -1.06 -2.47 5.49
C ILE A 286 -2.23 -2.74 4.57
N THR A 287 -2.30 -2.05 3.43
CA THR A 287 -3.20 -2.44 2.34
C THR A 287 -2.55 -3.58 1.56
N ALA A 288 -3.32 -4.64 1.30
CA ALA A 288 -2.80 -5.82 0.62
C ALA A 288 -3.89 -6.47 -0.23
N ARG A 289 -3.78 -6.36 -1.54
CA ARG A 289 -4.72 -6.93 -2.50
C ARG A 289 -6.18 -6.65 -2.16
N THR A 290 -6.83 -7.61 -1.49
CA THR A 290 -8.27 -7.57 -1.22
C THR A 290 -8.59 -7.24 0.25
N SER A 291 -7.59 -6.83 1.02
CA SER A 291 -7.71 -6.69 2.48
C SER A 291 -6.92 -5.50 3.02
N ILE A 292 -7.23 -5.14 4.27
CA ILE A 292 -6.41 -4.26 5.11
C ILE A 292 -6.02 -5.01 6.38
N TYR A 293 -4.75 -4.86 6.78
CA TYR A 293 -4.15 -5.49 7.96
C TYR A 293 -3.59 -4.43 8.90
N ARG A 294 -3.35 -4.83 10.15
CA ARG A 294 -2.72 -4.04 11.20
C ARG A 294 -1.66 -4.85 11.92
N VAL A 295 -0.59 -4.19 12.33
CA VAL A 295 0.49 -4.73 13.17
C VAL A 295 0.81 -3.72 14.26
N GLU A 296 0.84 -4.14 15.51
CA GLU A 296 1.33 -3.34 16.63
C GLU A 296 2.86 -3.32 16.61
N LEU A 297 3.47 -2.14 16.78
CA LEU A 297 4.91 -1.95 16.76
C LEU A 297 5.40 -1.24 18.03
N ASP A 298 6.65 -1.46 18.40
CA ASP A 298 7.30 -0.78 19.53
C ASP A 298 7.88 0.61 19.16
N THR A 299 7.50 1.13 17.97
CA THR A 299 7.91 2.44 17.46
C THR A 299 6.71 3.21 16.93
N GLU A 300 6.85 4.51 16.75
CA GLU A 300 5.81 5.40 16.24
C GLU A 300 6.17 5.91 14.84
N GLY A 301 5.17 6.06 13.98
CA GLY A 301 5.31 6.77 12.73
C GLY A 301 5.42 8.28 12.92
N VAL A 302 5.82 8.96 11.85
CA VAL A 302 5.95 10.44 11.80
C VAL A 302 4.80 11.14 11.08
N ASP A 303 3.83 10.35 10.54
CA ASP A 303 2.66 10.84 9.78
C ASP A 303 1.59 11.50 10.68
#